data_63daedfc9f8cbe7eec09e11a11be4b34
#
_entry.id   63daedfc9f8cbe7eec09e11a11be4b34
#
_cell.length_a   1.000
_cell.length_b   1.000
_cell.length_c   1.000
_cell.angle_alpha   90.00
_cell.angle_beta   90.00
_cell.angle_gamma   90.00
#
_symmetry.space_group_name_H-M   'P 1'
#
loop_
_entity.id
_entity.type
_entity.pdbx_description
1 polymer ?
#
loop_
_entity_poly.entity_id
_entity_poly.type
_entity_poly.pdbx_seq_one_letter_code
_entity_poly.pdbx_strand_id
1 'polypeptide(L)'
;MTKTLLHTCCAPCSVACIQLLRAEGIEPVSYWYNPNIHPYQEYKARRDTLMAYAPSVGVELIVQEDYGLRDFCRAVAEDIDRRCGHCYRLRLEQTARYAAEHGFESFSSTLFVSPYQNHELLRQTAEEVSAQYGVTFLYRDFRPGFRQGQQAARELGLYMQKYCGCVFSEEDRYAKQISRDMQNPEKHL
;
A
#
# COMPACT_ATOMS: atom_id res chain seq x y z
N MET A 1 0.69 16.50 -20.20
CA MET A 1 1.42 15.64 -19.23
C MET A 1 0.53 14.47 -18.91
N THR A 2 1.06 13.27 -19.06
CA THR A 2 0.35 12.01 -18.76
C THR A 2 -0.01 11.95 -17.29
N LYS A 3 -1.30 11.87 -16.95
CA LYS A 3 -1.73 11.77 -15.56
C LYS A 3 -1.78 10.31 -15.14
N THR A 4 -0.90 9.92 -14.22
CA THR A 4 -0.83 8.58 -13.63
C THR A 4 -1.40 8.59 -12.22
N LEU A 5 -2.40 7.74 -11.95
CA LEU A 5 -2.92 7.54 -10.60
C LEU A 5 -2.05 6.53 -9.86
N LEU A 6 -1.38 6.94 -8.78
CA LEU A 6 -0.51 6.08 -7.98
C LEU A 6 -1.22 5.64 -6.71
N HIS A 7 -1.70 4.38 -6.66
CA HIS A 7 -2.16 3.81 -5.40
C HIS A 7 -1.05 3.88 -4.35
N THR A 8 -1.34 4.51 -3.21
CA THR A 8 -0.35 4.79 -2.17
C THR A 8 -0.77 4.14 -0.86
N CYS A 9 0.00 3.13 -0.41
CA CYS A 9 -0.28 2.41 0.83
C CYS A 9 0.20 3.12 2.10
N CYS A 10 1.19 4.01 1.99
CA CYS A 10 1.75 4.81 3.09
C CYS A 10 2.77 5.82 2.55
N ALA A 11 3.08 6.83 3.32
CA ALA A 11 4.07 7.83 2.95
C ALA A 11 5.48 7.25 2.73
N PRO A 12 6.05 6.42 3.63
CA PRO A 12 7.39 5.85 3.41
C PRO A 12 7.53 5.05 2.10
N CYS A 13 6.48 4.34 1.68
CA CYS A 13 6.51 3.58 0.43
C CYS A 13 6.46 4.50 -0.80
N SER A 14 5.85 5.68 -0.68
CA SER A 14 5.69 6.60 -1.80
C SER A 14 6.95 7.42 -2.09
N VAL A 15 7.86 7.61 -1.14
CA VAL A 15 9.06 8.45 -1.32
C VAL A 15 9.85 8.06 -2.56
N ALA A 16 10.31 6.81 -2.64
CA ALA A 16 11.08 6.33 -3.78
C ALA A 16 10.24 6.25 -5.06
N CYS A 17 8.98 5.86 -4.97
CA CYS A 17 8.11 5.74 -6.13
C CYS A 17 7.89 7.10 -6.82
N ILE A 18 7.60 8.14 -6.04
CA ILE A 18 7.42 9.50 -6.56
C ILE A 18 8.72 10.00 -7.21
N GLN A 19 9.86 9.82 -6.56
CA GLN A 19 11.15 10.24 -7.08
C GLN A 19 11.49 9.55 -8.41
N LEU A 20 11.27 8.24 -8.50
CA LEU A 20 11.54 7.46 -9.71
C LEU A 20 10.60 7.85 -10.86
N LEU A 21 9.31 8.04 -10.61
CA LEU A 21 8.37 8.50 -11.62
C LEU A 21 8.70 9.90 -12.11
N ARG A 22 9.05 10.83 -11.23
CA ARG A 22 9.47 12.18 -11.60
C ARG A 22 10.76 12.19 -12.42
N ALA A 23 11.71 11.31 -12.11
CA ALA A 23 12.93 11.15 -12.91
C ALA A 23 12.63 10.67 -14.35
N GLU A 24 11.50 10.01 -14.58
CA GLU A 24 10.99 9.61 -15.89
C GLU A 24 10.08 10.69 -16.53
N GLY A 25 9.92 11.86 -15.92
CA GLY A 25 9.04 12.94 -16.38
C GLY A 25 7.55 12.69 -16.13
N ILE A 26 7.21 11.75 -15.24
CA ILE A 26 5.84 11.41 -14.88
C ILE A 26 5.51 12.05 -13.54
N GLU A 27 4.50 12.92 -13.51
CA GLU A 27 3.99 13.48 -12.24
C GLU A 27 2.80 12.63 -11.76
N PRO A 28 2.94 11.88 -10.66
CA PRO A 28 1.86 11.04 -10.16
C PRO A 28 0.86 11.85 -9.33
N VAL A 29 -0.41 11.43 -9.37
CA VAL A 29 -1.42 11.78 -8.38
C VAL A 29 -1.53 10.64 -7.40
N SER A 30 -1.24 10.87 -6.12
CA SER A 30 -1.36 9.87 -5.07
C SER A 30 -2.83 9.55 -4.79
N TYR A 31 -3.14 8.27 -4.66
CA TYR A 31 -4.49 7.79 -4.35
C TYR A 31 -4.46 6.89 -3.13
N TRP A 32 -5.12 7.33 -2.07
CA TRP A 32 -5.30 6.56 -0.84
C TRP A 32 -6.60 5.78 -0.88
N TYR A 33 -6.49 4.45 -0.93
CA TYR A 33 -7.58 3.50 -0.70
C TYR A 33 -7.01 2.23 -0.09
N ASN A 34 -7.15 2.05 1.23
CA ASN A 34 -6.48 0.98 1.96
C ASN A 34 -7.39 0.38 3.06
N PRO A 35 -8.55 -0.20 2.71
CA PRO A 35 -9.47 -0.79 3.70
C PRO A 35 -8.90 -2.02 4.40
N ASN A 36 -7.77 -2.53 3.93
CA ASN A 36 -7.03 -3.67 4.47
C ASN A 36 -6.08 -3.29 5.61
N ILE A 37 -5.91 -2.01 5.94
CA ILE A 37 -5.00 -1.60 7.01
C ILE A 37 -5.74 -1.63 8.35
N HIS A 38 -5.21 -2.42 9.29
CA HIS A 38 -5.79 -2.66 10.61
C HIS A 38 -4.71 -2.65 11.71
N PRO A 39 -5.04 -2.33 12.96
CA PRO A 39 -6.31 -1.77 13.44
C PRO A 39 -6.50 -0.32 13.01
N TYR A 40 -7.58 0.32 13.43
CA TYR A 40 -7.91 1.69 13.04
C TYR A 40 -6.79 2.71 13.35
N GLN A 41 -6.08 2.55 14.44
CA GLN A 41 -4.96 3.44 14.79
C GLN A 41 -3.82 3.36 13.76
N GLU A 42 -3.53 2.18 13.24
CA GLU A 42 -2.55 2.00 12.17
C GLU A 42 -3.02 2.61 10.84
N TYR A 43 -4.30 2.37 10.48
CA TYR A 43 -4.95 3.01 9.34
C TYR A 43 -4.83 4.53 9.42
N LYS A 44 -5.24 5.10 10.57
CA LYS A 44 -5.19 6.54 10.83
C LYS A 44 -3.77 7.09 10.75
N ALA A 45 -2.81 6.44 11.40
CA ALA A 45 -1.41 6.90 11.42
C ALA A 45 -0.81 6.97 10.01
N ARG A 46 -1.06 5.96 9.17
CA ARG A 46 -0.56 5.96 7.78
C ARG A 46 -1.25 6.98 6.91
N ARG A 47 -2.58 7.11 7.03
CA ARG A 47 -3.37 8.10 6.29
C ARG A 47 -2.92 9.51 6.63
N ASP A 48 -2.90 9.86 7.91
CA ASP A 48 -2.58 11.21 8.38
C ASP A 48 -1.14 11.60 8.01
N THR A 49 -0.20 10.64 8.09
CA THR A 49 1.17 10.87 7.63
C THR A 49 1.22 11.14 6.12
N LEU A 50 0.48 10.41 5.31
CA LEU A 50 0.44 10.65 3.86
C LEU A 50 -0.23 11.99 3.53
N MET A 51 -1.31 12.36 4.25
CA MET A 51 -1.98 13.65 4.08
C MET A 51 -1.07 14.83 4.40
N ALA A 52 -0.14 14.68 5.34
CA ALA A 52 0.86 15.69 5.63
C ALA A 52 2.02 15.68 4.61
N TYR A 53 2.48 14.50 4.20
CA TYR A 53 3.64 14.33 3.33
C TYR A 53 3.38 14.74 1.88
N ALA A 54 2.29 14.29 1.27
CA ALA A 54 2.06 14.49 -0.16
C ALA A 54 2.06 15.99 -0.56
N PRO A 55 1.36 16.89 0.15
CA PRO A 55 1.44 18.32 -0.14
C PRO A 55 2.85 18.90 0.09
N SER A 56 3.60 18.41 1.09
CA SER A 56 4.94 18.91 1.39
C SER A 56 5.95 18.68 0.27
N VAL A 57 5.68 17.71 -0.59
CA VAL A 57 6.50 17.40 -1.78
C VAL A 57 5.81 17.78 -3.09
N GLY A 58 4.71 18.55 -3.02
CA GLY A 58 3.98 19.05 -4.18
C GLY A 58 3.24 17.97 -4.96
N VAL A 59 2.83 16.87 -4.31
CA VAL A 59 2.04 15.80 -4.94
C VAL A 59 0.57 15.96 -4.60
N GLU A 60 -0.28 15.96 -5.62
CA GLU A 60 -1.72 15.91 -5.46
C GLU A 60 -2.12 14.59 -4.76
N LEU A 61 -2.99 14.67 -3.75
CA LEU A 61 -3.48 13.50 -3.01
C LEU A 61 -5.01 13.43 -3.06
N ILE A 62 -5.50 12.30 -3.52
CA ILE A 62 -6.91 11.93 -3.45
C ILE A 62 -7.08 10.90 -2.35
N VAL A 63 -7.96 11.19 -1.39
CA VAL A 63 -8.25 10.30 -0.25
C VAL A 63 -9.64 9.74 -0.41
N GLN A 64 -9.73 8.45 -0.64
CA GLN A 64 -10.96 7.69 -0.51
C GLN A 64 -10.91 6.92 0.81
N GLU A 65 -11.65 7.42 1.80
CA GLU A 65 -11.70 6.80 3.12
C GLU A 65 -12.58 5.54 3.09
N ASP A 66 -12.01 4.45 3.57
CA ASP A 66 -12.71 3.21 3.81
C ASP A 66 -11.92 2.39 4.83
N TYR A 67 -12.55 2.06 5.96
CA TYR A 67 -11.95 1.20 6.98
C TYR A 67 -12.69 -0.14 7.01
N GLY A 68 -12.16 -1.11 6.28
CA GLY A 68 -12.82 -2.35 5.91
C GLY A 68 -12.46 -3.57 6.77
N LEU A 69 -12.11 -3.45 8.08
CA LEU A 69 -11.68 -4.59 8.89
C LEU A 69 -12.63 -5.80 8.79
N ARG A 70 -13.93 -5.57 9.01
CA ARG A 70 -14.91 -6.67 9.06
C ARG A 70 -15.10 -7.34 7.70
N ASP A 71 -15.16 -6.53 6.66
CA ASP A 71 -15.37 -7.03 5.29
C ASP A 71 -14.13 -7.74 4.77
N PHE A 72 -12.94 -7.20 5.08
CA PHE A 72 -11.68 -7.87 4.79
C PHE A 72 -11.58 -9.24 5.48
N CYS A 73 -11.85 -9.30 6.80
CA CYS A 73 -11.81 -10.57 7.54
C CYS A 73 -12.82 -11.58 7.00
N ARG A 74 -14.05 -11.16 6.67
CA ARG A 74 -15.04 -12.05 6.05
C ARG A 74 -14.58 -12.59 4.71
N ALA A 75 -14.02 -11.74 3.87
CA ALA A 75 -13.59 -12.11 2.53
C ALA A 75 -12.43 -13.12 2.51
N VAL A 76 -11.60 -13.15 3.55
CA VAL A 76 -10.43 -14.06 3.63
C VAL A 76 -10.60 -15.19 4.65
N ALA A 77 -11.75 -15.29 5.33
CA ALA A 77 -11.97 -16.23 6.43
C ALA A 77 -11.80 -17.71 6.05
N GLU A 78 -12.13 -18.07 4.83
CA GLU A 78 -12.04 -19.46 4.34
C GLU A 78 -10.60 -19.86 3.97
N ASP A 79 -9.75 -18.90 3.59
CA ASP A 79 -8.35 -19.13 3.20
C ASP A 79 -7.47 -17.92 3.52
N ILE A 80 -7.09 -17.81 4.80
CA ILE A 80 -6.26 -16.71 5.31
C ILE A 80 -4.88 -16.70 4.64
N ASP A 81 -4.35 -17.84 4.24
CA ASP A 81 -3.03 -17.94 3.61
C ASP A 81 -2.99 -17.29 2.23
N ARG A 82 -4.12 -17.26 1.52
CA ARG A 82 -4.27 -16.57 0.24
C ARG A 82 -4.76 -15.13 0.35
N ARG A 83 -4.89 -14.58 1.54
CA ARG A 83 -5.38 -13.20 1.79
C ARG A 83 -4.69 -12.11 0.96
N CYS A 84 -3.41 -12.31 0.60
CA CYS A 84 -2.67 -11.32 -0.18
C CYS A 84 -3.25 -11.10 -1.57
N GLY A 85 -3.75 -12.16 -2.23
CA GLY A 85 -4.40 -12.04 -3.53
C GLY A 85 -5.67 -11.19 -3.46
N HIS A 86 -6.53 -11.43 -2.45
CA HIS A 86 -7.70 -10.59 -2.20
C HIS A 86 -7.29 -9.14 -1.90
N CYS A 87 -6.27 -8.95 -1.07
CA CYS A 87 -5.76 -7.65 -0.68
C CYS A 87 -5.24 -6.82 -1.88
N TYR A 88 -4.53 -7.46 -2.81
CA TYR A 88 -4.04 -6.81 -4.04
C TYR A 88 -5.21 -6.42 -4.94
N ARG A 89 -6.12 -7.37 -5.19
CA ARG A 89 -7.29 -7.12 -6.04
C ARG A 89 -8.14 -5.97 -5.51
N LEU A 90 -8.50 -5.99 -4.25
CA LEU A 90 -9.30 -4.96 -3.60
C LEU A 90 -8.76 -3.54 -3.85
N ARG A 91 -7.45 -3.35 -3.70
CA ARG A 91 -6.82 -2.03 -3.86
C ARG A 91 -6.59 -1.65 -5.31
N LEU A 92 -6.10 -2.58 -6.12
CA LEU A 92 -5.78 -2.32 -7.53
C LEU A 92 -7.05 -2.12 -8.36
N GLU A 93 -8.09 -2.91 -8.10
CA GLU A 93 -9.37 -2.79 -8.78
C GLU A 93 -10.02 -1.43 -8.51
N GLN A 94 -10.07 -1.00 -7.25
CA GLN A 94 -10.58 0.33 -6.91
C GLN A 94 -9.75 1.44 -7.56
N THR A 95 -8.42 1.28 -7.60
CA THR A 95 -7.54 2.27 -8.23
C THR A 95 -7.75 2.34 -9.74
N ALA A 96 -7.84 1.20 -10.43
CA ALA A 96 -8.08 1.14 -11.87
C ALA A 96 -9.46 1.69 -12.23
N ARG A 97 -10.49 1.34 -11.46
CA ARG A 97 -11.84 1.88 -11.62
C ARG A 97 -11.86 3.40 -11.48
N TYR A 98 -11.28 3.92 -10.40
CA TYR A 98 -11.20 5.36 -10.19
C TYR A 98 -10.44 6.06 -11.32
N ALA A 99 -9.34 5.47 -11.78
CA ALA A 99 -8.56 6.01 -12.89
C ALA A 99 -9.39 6.09 -14.18
N ALA A 100 -10.13 5.03 -14.53
CA ALA A 100 -11.02 5.00 -15.70
C ALA A 100 -12.14 6.05 -15.61
N GLU A 101 -12.81 6.15 -14.44
CA GLU A 101 -13.92 7.07 -14.22
C GLU A 101 -13.50 8.55 -14.24
N HIS A 102 -12.23 8.86 -13.91
CA HIS A 102 -11.74 10.23 -13.78
C HIS A 102 -10.72 10.64 -14.87
N GLY A 103 -10.61 9.86 -15.92
CA GLY A 103 -9.82 10.21 -17.10
C GLY A 103 -8.30 10.17 -16.88
N PHE A 104 -7.80 9.33 -15.97
CA PHE A 104 -6.38 9.04 -15.86
C PHE A 104 -5.96 8.12 -17.00
N GLU A 105 -4.83 8.40 -17.62
CA GLU A 105 -4.29 7.59 -18.72
C GLU A 105 -3.71 6.26 -18.22
N SER A 106 -3.22 6.24 -16.99
CA SER A 106 -2.62 5.07 -16.40
C SER A 106 -2.75 5.04 -14.87
N PHE A 107 -2.53 3.86 -14.29
CA PHE A 107 -2.39 3.69 -12.85
C PHE A 107 -1.17 2.84 -12.50
N SER A 108 -0.69 2.97 -11.27
CA SER A 108 0.39 2.18 -10.70
C SER A 108 0.17 2.01 -9.19
N SER A 109 1.10 1.34 -8.49
CA SER A 109 1.01 1.16 -7.05
C SER A 109 2.37 1.20 -6.35
N THR A 110 2.42 1.87 -5.20
CA THR A 110 3.58 1.84 -4.31
C THR A 110 3.85 0.46 -3.69
N LEU A 111 2.95 -0.50 -3.86
CA LEU A 111 3.20 -1.88 -3.42
C LEU A 111 4.41 -2.51 -4.12
N PHE A 112 4.71 -2.08 -5.35
CA PHE A 112 5.85 -2.57 -6.13
C PHE A 112 7.22 -2.11 -5.60
N VAL A 113 7.26 -1.27 -4.54
CA VAL A 113 8.53 -0.89 -3.89
C VAL A 113 8.97 -1.92 -2.85
N SER A 114 8.04 -2.68 -2.28
CA SER A 114 8.34 -3.58 -1.18
C SER A 114 8.90 -4.93 -1.66
N PRO A 115 10.09 -5.35 -1.21
CA PRO A 115 10.63 -6.67 -1.53
C PRO A 115 9.88 -7.83 -0.84
N TYR A 116 8.95 -7.52 0.07
CA TYR A 116 8.18 -8.50 0.84
C TYR A 116 6.83 -8.84 0.21
N GLN A 117 6.45 -8.17 -0.89
CA GLN A 117 5.22 -8.48 -1.63
C GLN A 117 5.46 -9.63 -2.61
N ASN A 118 4.43 -10.41 -2.90
CA ASN A 118 4.46 -11.34 -4.02
C ASN A 118 4.33 -10.56 -5.33
N HIS A 119 5.45 -10.17 -5.92
CA HIS A 119 5.51 -9.31 -7.10
C HIS A 119 4.81 -9.90 -8.31
N GLU A 120 4.92 -11.21 -8.53
CA GLU A 120 4.29 -11.86 -9.69
C GLU A 120 2.77 -11.82 -9.57
N LEU A 121 2.23 -12.23 -8.42
CA LEU A 121 0.79 -12.17 -8.16
C LEU A 121 0.27 -10.72 -8.21
N LEU A 122 1.04 -9.77 -7.67
CA LEU A 122 0.66 -8.35 -7.69
C LEU A 122 0.61 -7.81 -9.12
N ARG A 123 1.60 -8.16 -9.96
CA ARG A 123 1.68 -7.76 -11.37
C ARG A 123 0.53 -8.38 -12.17
N GLN A 124 0.32 -9.69 -12.05
CA GLN A 124 -0.77 -10.38 -12.70
C GLN A 124 -2.13 -9.74 -12.35
N THR A 125 -2.36 -9.48 -11.06
CA THR A 125 -3.60 -8.82 -10.61
C THR A 125 -3.75 -7.43 -11.24
N ALA A 126 -2.67 -6.64 -11.33
CA ALA A 126 -2.71 -5.32 -11.93
C ALA A 126 -2.99 -5.37 -13.44
N GLU A 127 -2.43 -6.34 -14.17
CA GLU A 127 -2.67 -6.57 -15.59
C GLU A 127 -4.13 -6.99 -15.84
N GLU A 128 -4.69 -7.88 -15.01
CA GLU A 128 -6.09 -8.29 -15.08
C GLU A 128 -7.06 -7.11 -14.89
N VAL A 129 -6.85 -6.28 -13.85
CA VAL A 129 -7.72 -5.12 -13.63
C VAL A 129 -7.52 -4.02 -14.66
N SER A 130 -6.30 -3.87 -15.21
CA SER A 130 -6.03 -3.00 -16.35
C SER A 130 -6.90 -3.36 -17.56
N ALA A 131 -6.93 -4.64 -17.91
CA ALA A 131 -7.78 -5.15 -18.99
C ALA A 131 -9.28 -4.98 -18.70
N GLN A 132 -9.69 -5.22 -17.45
CA GLN A 132 -11.09 -5.12 -17.00
C GLN A 132 -11.64 -3.69 -17.10
N TYR A 133 -10.86 -2.69 -16.73
CA TYR A 133 -11.28 -1.28 -16.68
C TYR A 133 -10.82 -0.44 -17.88
N GLY A 134 -10.03 -1.01 -18.79
CA GLY A 134 -9.55 -0.32 -19.99
C GLY A 134 -8.61 0.84 -19.69
N VAL A 135 -7.87 0.79 -18.58
CA VAL A 135 -6.90 1.82 -18.19
C VAL A 135 -5.50 1.21 -18.09
N THR A 136 -4.49 1.87 -18.62
CA THR A 136 -3.13 1.32 -18.71
C THR A 136 -2.52 1.07 -17.32
N PHE A 137 -2.04 -0.14 -17.07
CA PHE A 137 -1.19 -0.40 -15.92
C PHE A 137 0.25 0.02 -16.22
N LEU A 138 0.73 1.05 -15.54
CA LEU A 138 2.12 1.50 -15.61
C LEU A 138 2.97 0.66 -14.66
N TYR A 139 3.51 -0.47 -15.15
CA TYR A 139 4.41 -1.28 -14.36
C TYR A 139 5.77 -0.61 -14.19
N ARG A 140 6.23 -0.52 -12.94
CA ARG A 140 7.62 -0.19 -12.58
C ARG A 140 8.04 -1.07 -11.41
N ASP A 141 9.22 -1.65 -11.51
CA ASP A 141 9.87 -2.29 -10.36
C ASP A 141 10.56 -1.22 -9.52
N PHE A 142 9.90 -0.80 -8.45
CA PHE A 142 10.43 0.22 -7.54
C PHE A 142 11.35 -0.36 -6.45
N ARG A 143 11.56 -1.70 -6.39
CA ARG A 143 12.39 -2.35 -5.36
C ARG A 143 13.83 -1.82 -5.29
N PRO A 144 14.51 -1.46 -6.39
CA PRO A 144 15.84 -0.86 -6.29
C PRO A 144 15.89 0.39 -5.42
N GLY A 145 14.81 1.18 -5.37
CA GLY A 145 14.68 2.39 -4.54
C GLY A 145 14.28 2.12 -3.09
N PHE A 146 13.94 0.88 -2.70
CA PHE A 146 13.37 0.58 -1.38
C PHE A 146 14.21 1.08 -0.22
N ARG A 147 15.50 0.72 -0.16
CA ARG A 147 16.39 1.09 0.97
C ARG A 147 16.57 2.60 1.07
N GLN A 148 16.80 3.27 -0.06
CA GLN A 148 16.97 4.72 -0.11
C GLN A 148 15.68 5.43 0.30
N GLY A 149 14.51 5.00 -0.20
CA GLY A 149 13.22 5.55 0.19
C GLY A 149 12.92 5.38 1.68
N GLN A 150 13.25 4.23 2.27
CA GLN A 150 13.10 3.99 3.70
C GLN A 150 14.03 4.88 4.54
N GLN A 151 15.25 5.13 4.08
CA GLN A 151 16.18 6.03 4.75
C GLN A 151 15.66 7.47 4.70
N ALA A 152 15.30 7.96 3.53
CA ALA A 152 14.75 9.30 3.36
C ALA A 152 13.46 9.51 4.19
N ALA A 153 12.60 8.49 4.26
CA ALA A 153 11.39 8.55 5.10
C ALA A 153 11.70 8.73 6.59
N ARG A 154 12.76 8.07 7.11
CA ARG A 154 13.21 8.26 8.51
C ARG A 154 13.77 9.65 8.74
N GLU A 155 14.58 10.16 7.80
CA GLU A 155 15.15 11.51 7.87
C GLU A 155 14.07 12.60 7.86
N LEU A 156 12.98 12.35 7.13
CA LEU A 156 11.79 13.21 7.11
C LEU A 156 10.90 13.05 8.35
N GLY A 157 11.21 12.13 9.27
CA GLY A 157 10.41 11.87 10.46
C GLY A 157 9.02 11.25 10.17
N LEU A 158 8.85 10.58 9.04
CA LEU A 158 7.58 9.97 8.68
C LEU A 158 7.27 8.76 9.57
N TYR A 159 5.99 8.54 9.84
CA TYR A 159 5.55 7.32 10.53
C TYR A 159 5.97 6.06 9.76
N MET A 160 6.75 5.21 10.42
CA MET A 160 7.28 3.98 9.84
C MET A 160 6.45 2.78 10.29
N GLN A 161 5.71 2.17 9.36
CA GLN A 161 4.92 0.97 9.65
C GLN A 161 5.81 -0.23 10.02
N LYS A 162 5.30 -1.07 10.93
CA LYS A 162 6.01 -2.26 11.42
C LYS A 162 5.65 -3.54 10.68
N TYR A 163 4.52 -3.57 9.97
CA TYR A 163 3.99 -4.73 9.22
C TYR A 163 3.29 -4.27 7.94
N CYS A 164 2.85 -5.22 7.09
CA CYS A 164 2.26 -4.91 5.78
C CYS A 164 0.99 -4.07 5.88
N GLY A 165 0.07 -4.42 6.78
CA GLY A 165 -1.13 -3.61 7.03
C GLY A 165 -2.31 -4.37 7.65
N CYS A 166 -2.63 -5.58 7.18
CA CYS A 166 -3.77 -6.30 7.72
C CYS A 166 -3.47 -6.93 9.09
N VAL A 167 -4.52 -7.21 9.86
CA VAL A 167 -4.44 -7.82 11.18
C VAL A 167 -3.63 -9.12 11.17
N PHE A 168 -3.75 -9.94 10.13
CA PHE A 168 -2.97 -11.19 10.01
C PHE A 168 -1.48 -10.93 9.76
N SER A 169 -1.11 -9.86 9.06
CA SER A 169 0.30 -9.49 8.89
C SER A 169 0.91 -8.89 10.16
N GLU A 170 0.09 -8.36 11.03
CA GLU A 170 0.49 -7.94 12.37
C GLU A 170 0.81 -9.18 13.23
N GLU A 171 -0.09 -10.16 13.27
CA GLU A 171 0.13 -11.44 13.94
C GLU A 171 1.40 -12.15 13.45
N ASP A 172 1.60 -12.28 12.13
CA ASP A 172 2.80 -12.85 11.54
C ASP A 172 4.08 -12.12 12.02
N ARG A 173 4.02 -10.79 12.08
CA ARG A 173 5.15 -9.95 12.53
C ARG A 173 5.55 -10.26 13.97
N TYR A 174 4.59 -10.53 14.82
CA TYR A 174 4.80 -10.76 16.26
C TYR A 174 4.73 -12.22 16.68
N ALA A 175 4.59 -13.17 15.74
CA ALA A 175 4.39 -14.60 16.02
C ALA A 175 5.42 -15.18 17.01
N LYS A 176 6.71 -14.81 16.86
CA LYS A 176 7.77 -15.26 17.79
C LYS A 176 7.64 -14.65 19.20
N GLN A 177 7.14 -13.44 19.30
CA GLN A 177 6.90 -12.79 20.60
C GLN A 177 5.68 -13.40 21.24
N ILE A 178 4.58 -13.54 20.52
CA ILE A 178 3.35 -14.19 20.99
C ILE A 178 3.67 -15.58 21.56
N SER A 179 4.43 -16.40 20.81
CA SER A 179 4.81 -17.74 21.27
C SER A 179 5.64 -17.72 22.56
N ARG A 180 6.55 -16.77 22.72
CA ARG A 180 7.35 -16.63 23.95
C ARG A 180 6.52 -16.18 25.14
N ASP A 181 5.62 -15.23 24.94
CA ASP A 181 4.79 -14.68 26.00
C ASP A 181 3.78 -15.72 26.49
N MET A 182 3.22 -16.54 25.61
CA MET A 182 2.34 -17.65 25.98
C MET A 182 3.05 -18.79 26.72
N GLN A 183 4.36 -19.00 26.46
CA GLN A 183 5.15 -20.02 27.18
C GLN A 183 5.62 -19.56 28.57
N ASN A 184 5.66 -18.26 28.85
CA ASN A 184 6.12 -17.68 30.12
C ASN A 184 5.16 -16.59 30.64
N PRO A 185 3.94 -16.94 31.01
CA PRO A 185 2.92 -15.95 31.40
C PRO A 185 3.26 -15.18 32.70
N GLU A 186 4.14 -15.73 33.56
CA GLU A 186 4.49 -15.12 34.86
C GLU A 186 5.49 -13.94 34.74
N LYS A 187 6.08 -13.69 33.60
CA LYS A 187 7.05 -12.59 33.41
C LYS A 187 6.41 -11.21 33.20
N HIS A 188 5.09 -11.14 33.14
CA HIS A 188 4.33 -9.91 32.85
C HIS A 188 3.44 -9.48 34.04
N LEU A 189 3.56 -10.11 35.19
CA LEU A 189 3.01 -9.70 36.48
C LEU A 189 4.09 -9.07 37.34
#